data_530a6bbcaf49d13272bfd45525be3576
#
_entry.id   530a6bbcaf49d13272bfd45525be3576
#
_cell.length_a   1.000
_cell.length_b   1.000
_cell.length_c   1.000
_cell.angle_alpha   90.00
_cell.angle_beta   90.00
_cell.angle_gamma   90.00
#
_symmetry.space_group_name_H-M   'P 1'
#
loop_
_entity.id
_entity.type
_entity.pdbx_description
1 polymer ?
#
loop_
_entity_poly.entity_id
_entity_poly.type
_entity_poly.pdbx_seq_one_letter_code
_entity_poly.pdbx_strand_id
1 'polypeptide(L)'
;MSHHYSGPQLTFPRGDARLDFTDLFAFPKPGDASKSILIMDVHPSFDVIKTAPTMAEPFAPDGLYEIKIDTDGDAVANIAFQIRFTSSKGGAQTATVRRLEGAQAAMTGEGGEIIVKGAPVSMRAEAKVTPANDYLFFAGWRSDPFFFDAGAFNNFQFVNKDFFGDKDICSIALEVPNAALGKSLMGIYARTLISADGGKSWTQAERGARPSQTPFLTGEQNEAYRAAEPKDDARFVGTFAHSLEHIGGFAPAEARRVAGTLLPDLIYYDSSRPAAFPENGRKPTDDVADTFLAIITNGKIKGDGIGAHSDLLSEFPYLGAPHDRSR
;
A
#
# COMPACT_ATOMS: atom_id res chain seq x y z
N MET A 1 -10.06 6.52 -3.97
CA MET A 1 -9.60 5.13 -4.03
C MET A 1 -8.10 5.17 -3.82
N SER A 2 -7.58 4.57 -2.77
CA SER A 2 -6.14 4.51 -2.55
C SER A 2 -5.44 3.93 -3.80
N HIS A 3 -4.81 2.79 -3.77
CA HIS A 3 -4.41 2.13 -5.04
C HIS A 3 -5.42 1.08 -5.52
N HIS A 4 -6.56 0.91 -4.86
CA HIS A 4 -7.59 -0.05 -5.23
C HIS A 4 -7.91 -0.01 -6.74
N TYR A 5 -7.92 -1.18 -7.37
CA TYR A 5 -8.16 -1.31 -8.81
C TYR A 5 -7.21 -0.47 -9.65
N SER A 6 -5.94 -0.51 -9.32
CA SER A 6 -4.90 0.28 -9.97
C SER A 6 -4.56 -0.18 -11.38
N GLY A 7 -5.06 -1.33 -11.81
CA GLY A 7 -4.91 -1.83 -13.16
C GLY A 7 -5.59 -0.94 -14.21
N PRO A 8 -5.29 -1.14 -15.50
CA PRO A 8 -5.91 -0.38 -16.58
C PRO A 8 -7.44 -0.46 -16.51
N GLN A 9 -8.12 0.68 -16.74
CA GLN A 9 -9.57 0.78 -16.70
C GLN A 9 -10.19 0.34 -15.36
N LEU A 10 -9.49 0.58 -14.25
CA LEU A 10 -9.92 0.21 -12.91
C LEU A 10 -10.19 -1.31 -12.78
N THR A 11 -9.26 -2.11 -13.23
CA THR A 11 -9.25 -3.56 -13.06
C THR A 11 -8.19 -4.00 -12.05
N PHE A 12 -8.16 -5.29 -11.72
CA PHE A 12 -7.07 -5.83 -10.88
C PHE A 12 -5.78 -6.00 -11.69
N PRO A 13 -4.61 -5.77 -11.06
CA PRO A 13 -3.32 -6.11 -11.65
C PRO A 13 -3.28 -7.57 -12.07
N ARG A 14 -2.92 -7.84 -13.33
CA ARG A 14 -2.89 -9.20 -13.89
C ARG A 14 -4.20 -9.99 -13.76
N GLY A 15 -5.32 -9.33 -13.49
CA GLY A 15 -6.62 -9.97 -13.26
C GLY A 15 -6.75 -10.72 -11.94
N ASP A 16 -5.83 -10.52 -11.00
CA ASP A 16 -5.83 -11.16 -9.68
C ASP A 16 -5.95 -10.13 -8.56
N ALA A 17 -7.08 -10.13 -7.86
CA ALA A 17 -7.34 -9.21 -6.75
C ALA A 17 -6.29 -9.31 -5.62
N ARG A 18 -5.70 -10.50 -5.41
CA ARG A 18 -4.69 -10.74 -4.37
C ARG A 18 -3.37 -10.02 -4.63
N LEU A 19 -3.14 -9.54 -5.86
CA LEU A 19 -1.97 -8.76 -6.25
C LEU A 19 -2.24 -7.25 -6.26
N ASP A 20 -3.50 -6.85 -6.08
CA ASP A 20 -3.91 -5.44 -6.05
C ASP A 20 -3.46 -4.81 -4.72
N PHE A 21 -2.42 -4.00 -4.80
CA PHE A 21 -1.91 -3.23 -3.66
C PHE A 21 -2.84 -2.04 -3.41
N THR A 22 -3.30 -1.88 -2.19
CA THR A 22 -4.26 -0.82 -1.85
C THR A 22 -3.65 0.30 -1.04
N ASP A 23 -2.98 -0.01 0.04
CA ASP A 23 -2.44 1.00 0.96
C ASP A 23 -1.09 0.61 1.57
N LEU A 24 -0.28 1.65 1.85
CA LEU A 24 0.97 1.54 2.58
C LEU A 24 0.94 2.51 3.76
N PHE A 25 1.31 2.01 4.94
CA PHE A 25 1.45 2.82 6.15
C PHE A 25 2.83 2.62 6.75
N ALA A 26 3.37 3.71 7.31
CA ALA A 26 4.62 3.70 8.05
C ALA A 26 4.55 4.75 9.16
N PHE A 27 4.62 4.31 10.41
CA PHE A 27 4.52 5.20 11.57
C PHE A 27 5.25 4.64 12.80
N PRO A 28 5.70 5.51 13.73
CA PRO A 28 6.30 5.05 14.99
C PRO A 28 5.30 4.24 15.80
N LYS A 29 5.77 3.17 16.44
CA LYS A 29 4.92 2.40 17.36
C LYS A 29 4.42 3.30 18.50
N PRO A 30 3.11 3.38 18.76
CA PRO A 30 2.59 4.09 19.91
C PRO A 30 3.19 3.54 21.22
N GLY A 31 3.73 4.44 22.02
CA GLY A 31 4.32 4.09 23.34
C GLY A 31 5.73 3.49 23.29
N ASP A 32 6.31 3.25 22.12
CA ASP A 32 7.67 2.72 21.98
C ASP A 32 8.40 3.31 20.76
N ALA A 33 9.10 4.41 20.96
CA ALA A 33 9.82 5.12 19.91
C ALA A 33 11.04 4.35 19.33
N SER A 34 11.37 3.18 19.86
CA SER A 34 12.44 2.33 19.30
C SER A 34 11.96 1.44 18.16
N LYS A 35 10.66 1.43 17.88
CA LYS A 35 10.02 0.58 16.89
C LYS A 35 9.13 1.36 15.94
N SER A 36 8.98 0.83 14.74
CA SER A 36 8.07 1.31 13.70
C SER A 36 7.07 0.24 13.30
N ILE A 37 5.94 0.70 12.79
CA ILE A 37 4.89 -0.13 12.20
C ILE A 37 4.90 0.09 10.69
N LEU A 38 4.99 -0.99 9.94
CA LEU A 38 4.84 -1.02 8.49
C LEU A 38 3.62 -1.87 8.16
N ILE A 39 2.70 -1.32 7.38
CA ILE A 39 1.51 -2.06 6.93
C ILE A 39 1.40 -1.93 5.42
N MET A 40 1.20 -3.06 4.76
CA MET A 40 0.88 -3.16 3.34
C MET A 40 -0.47 -3.85 3.20
N ASP A 41 -1.43 -3.17 2.61
CA ASP A 41 -2.75 -3.72 2.36
C ASP A 41 -2.88 -4.10 0.88
N VAL A 42 -3.54 -5.23 0.65
CA VAL A 42 -3.76 -5.82 -0.67
C VAL A 42 -5.14 -6.48 -0.72
N HIS A 43 -5.54 -6.97 -1.88
CA HIS A 43 -6.72 -7.80 -2.05
C HIS A 43 -7.99 -7.13 -1.49
N PRO A 44 -8.46 -6.04 -2.11
CA PRO A 44 -9.73 -5.45 -1.72
C PRO A 44 -10.86 -6.47 -1.85
N SER A 45 -11.75 -6.49 -0.86
CA SER A 45 -12.85 -7.44 -0.81
C SER A 45 -13.91 -7.17 -1.87
N PHE A 46 -14.88 -8.08 -1.95
CA PHE A 46 -16.00 -7.94 -2.88
C PHE A 46 -16.74 -6.64 -2.70
N ASP A 47 -17.57 -6.32 -3.67
CA ASP A 47 -18.48 -5.17 -3.69
C ASP A 47 -17.80 -3.82 -3.86
N VAL A 48 -16.49 -3.75 -3.99
CA VAL A 48 -15.86 -2.55 -4.53
C VAL A 48 -16.27 -2.43 -6.01
N ILE A 49 -16.17 -3.53 -6.77
CA ILE A 49 -16.91 -3.72 -8.03
C ILE A 49 -17.79 -4.96 -7.86
N LYS A 50 -19.10 -4.85 -8.04
CA LYS A 50 -20.06 -5.95 -7.81
C LYS A 50 -19.78 -7.23 -8.60
N THR A 51 -19.00 -7.15 -9.65
CA THR A 51 -18.64 -8.26 -10.54
C THR A 51 -17.25 -8.81 -10.30
N ALA A 52 -16.47 -8.19 -9.42
CA ALA A 52 -15.11 -8.64 -9.16
C ALA A 52 -15.13 -9.87 -8.23
N PRO A 53 -14.60 -11.01 -8.65
CA PRO A 53 -14.50 -12.17 -7.79
C PRO A 53 -13.48 -11.94 -6.70
N THR A 54 -13.85 -12.22 -5.46
CA THR A 54 -12.84 -12.46 -4.45
C THR A 54 -12.32 -13.87 -4.61
N MET A 55 -11.04 -14.01 -4.40
CA MET A 55 -10.40 -15.31 -4.39
C MET A 55 -10.63 -16.00 -3.04
N ALA A 56 -10.73 -17.33 -3.05
CA ALA A 56 -10.90 -18.12 -1.82
C ALA A 56 -9.71 -18.00 -0.85
N GLU A 57 -8.51 -17.78 -1.41
CA GLU A 57 -7.29 -17.57 -0.63
C GLU A 57 -7.02 -16.06 -0.43
N PRO A 58 -6.73 -15.60 0.80
CA PRO A 58 -6.39 -14.21 1.09
C PRO A 58 -5.23 -13.66 0.27
N PHE A 59 -4.17 -14.45 0.11
CA PHE A 59 -2.95 -14.07 -0.59
C PHE A 59 -2.61 -15.06 -1.71
N ALA A 60 -1.98 -14.59 -2.78
CA ALA A 60 -1.56 -15.43 -3.90
C ALA A 60 -0.36 -16.32 -3.48
N PRO A 61 -0.47 -17.66 -3.58
CA PRO A 61 0.64 -18.55 -3.21
C PRO A 61 1.84 -18.44 -4.14
N ASP A 62 1.62 -18.01 -5.38
CA ASP A 62 2.62 -17.70 -6.40
C ASP A 62 3.02 -16.21 -6.41
N GLY A 63 2.46 -15.42 -5.47
CA GLY A 63 2.78 -14.02 -5.24
C GLY A 63 3.99 -13.80 -4.34
N LEU A 64 4.65 -12.67 -4.50
CA LEU A 64 5.65 -12.12 -3.58
C LEU A 64 5.26 -10.69 -3.26
N TYR A 65 5.13 -10.39 -1.98
CA TYR A 65 4.75 -9.08 -1.46
C TYR A 65 5.99 -8.43 -0.85
N GLU A 66 6.27 -7.19 -1.20
CA GLU A 66 7.48 -6.52 -0.74
C GLU A 66 7.18 -5.13 -0.20
N ILE A 67 7.74 -4.82 0.97
CA ILE A 67 7.90 -3.46 1.48
C ILE A 67 9.37 -3.12 1.28
N LYS A 68 9.66 -2.10 0.50
CA LYS A 68 11.00 -1.69 0.09
C LYS A 68 11.35 -0.33 0.67
N ILE A 69 12.58 -0.18 1.12
CA ILE A 69 13.06 0.99 1.87
C ILE A 69 14.35 1.48 1.26
N ASP A 70 14.32 2.72 0.76
CA ASP A 70 15.47 3.52 0.36
C ASP A 70 15.98 4.31 1.56
N THR A 71 17.25 4.18 1.91
CA THR A 71 17.87 4.86 3.05
C THR A 71 18.94 5.87 2.66
N ASP A 72 19.23 6.06 1.38
CA ASP A 72 20.25 7.01 0.88
C ASP A 72 19.70 8.02 -0.12
N GLY A 73 18.41 7.92 -0.51
CA GLY A 73 17.69 8.93 -1.27
C GLY A 73 17.84 8.81 -2.78
N ASP A 74 18.28 7.67 -3.28
CA ASP A 74 18.42 7.41 -4.72
C ASP A 74 17.21 6.69 -5.35
N ALA A 75 16.17 6.46 -4.53
CA ALA A 75 14.95 5.72 -4.87
C ALA A 75 15.19 4.25 -5.24
N VAL A 76 16.32 3.68 -4.81
CA VAL A 76 16.64 2.24 -4.89
C VAL A 76 16.60 1.65 -3.47
N ALA A 77 15.95 0.51 -3.31
CA ALA A 77 15.84 -0.08 -1.98
C ALA A 77 17.19 -0.60 -1.45
N ASN A 78 17.55 -0.18 -0.25
CA ASN A 78 18.69 -0.70 0.52
C ASN A 78 18.25 -1.79 1.51
N ILE A 79 16.96 -1.78 1.88
CA ILE A 79 16.32 -2.79 2.75
C ILE A 79 15.01 -3.22 2.11
N ALA A 80 14.67 -4.50 2.23
CA ALA A 80 13.36 -5.01 1.83
C ALA A 80 12.86 -6.05 2.83
N PHE A 81 11.53 -6.04 3.04
CA PHE A 81 10.81 -7.12 3.69
C PHE A 81 10.00 -7.85 2.62
N GLN A 82 10.27 -9.14 2.46
CA GLN A 82 9.61 -10.01 1.50
C GLN A 82 8.70 -10.99 2.21
N ILE A 83 7.46 -11.08 1.77
CA ILE A 83 6.45 -11.94 2.35
C ILE A 83 5.95 -12.93 1.30
N ARG A 84 6.02 -14.22 1.63
CA ARG A 84 5.47 -15.33 0.84
C ARG A 84 4.41 -16.06 1.61
N PHE A 85 3.40 -16.50 0.90
CA PHE A 85 2.31 -17.31 1.47
C PHE A 85 2.30 -18.70 0.87
N THR A 86 2.00 -19.73 1.71
CA THR A 86 1.80 -21.08 1.22
C THR A 86 0.45 -21.20 0.55
N SER A 87 0.32 -22.10 -0.44
CA SER A 87 -1.00 -22.62 -0.79
C SER A 87 -1.50 -23.54 0.29
N SER A 88 -2.77 -23.45 0.64
CA SER A 88 -3.37 -24.40 1.55
C SER A 88 -4.50 -25.16 0.86
N LYS A 89 -4.35 -26.44 0.78
CA LYS A 89 -5.47 -27.33 0.50
C LYS A 89 -6.41 -27.26 1.71
N GLY A 90 -7.44 -26.40 1.64
CA GLY A 90 -8.42 -26.22 2.70
C GLY A 90 -8.45 -24.85 3.40
N GLY A 91 -7.75 -23.85 2.88
CA GLY A 91 -7.95 -22.45 3.29
C GLY A 91 -7.04 -21.93 4.42
N ALA A 92 -6.14 -22.74 4.99
CA ALA A 92 -5.20 -22.27 6.02
C ALA A 92 -3.83 -21.93 5.43
N GLN A 93 -3.63 -20.66 5.04
CA GLN A 93 -2.32 -20.18 4.59
C GLN A 93 -1.39 -19.90 5.77
N THR A 94 -0.08 -20.02 5.53
CA THR A 94 0.95 -19.52 6.43
C THR A 94 1.90 -18.59 5.68
N ALA A 95 2.45 -17.62 6.41
CA ALA A 95 3.41 -16.65 5.89
C ALA A 95 4.84 -16.98 6.29
N THR A 96 5.78 -16.60 5.41
CA THR A 96 7.21 -16.51 5.71
C THR A 96 7.66 -15.11 5.36
N VAL A 97 8.34 -14.43 6.29
CA VAL A 97 8.90 -13.09 6.09
C VAL A 97 10.41 -13.19 6.05
N ARG A 98 11.00 -12.53 5.05
CA ARG A 98 12.46 -12.40 4.88
C ARG A 98 12.85 -10.93 4.94
N ARG A 99 14.03 -10.66 5.50
CA ARG A 99 14.66 -9.35 5.45
C ARG A 99 15.88 -9.39 4.54
N LEU A 100 15.98 -8.44 3.63
CA LEU A 100 17.06 -8.30 2.66
C LEU A 100 17.77 -6.96 2.87
N GLU A 101 19.07 -6.93 2.57
CA GLU A 101 19.89 -5.72 2.65
C GLU A 101 20.74 -5.52 1.42
N GLY A 102 21.14 -4.27 1.16
CA GLY A 102 22.04 -3.87 0.09
C GLY A 102 21.55 -4.30 -1.30
N ALA A 103 22.45 -4.83 -2.12
CA ALA A 103 22.13 -5.22 -3.49
C ALA A 103 20.98 -6.25 -3.59
N GLN A 104 20.81 -7.11 -2.60
CA GLN A 104 19.68 -8.06 -2.58
C GLN A 104 18.34 -7.36 -2.44
N ALA A 105 18.26 -6.30 -1.62
CA ALA A 105 17.03 -5.53 -1.45
C ALA A 105 16.60 -4.81 -2.74
N ALA A 106 17.55 -4.40 -3.58
CA ALA A 106 17.28 -3.74 -4.85
C ALA A 106 16.79 -4.73 -5.93
N MET A 107 17.14 -6.01 -5.83
CA MET A 107 16.84 -7.01 -6.87
C MET A 107 15.38 -7.43 -6.90
N THR A 108 14.98 -8.07 -7.99
CA THR A 108 13.72 -8.79 -8.12
C THR A 108 13.96 -10.27 -7.90
N GLY A 109 13.32 -10.84 -6.89
CA GLY A 109 13.48 -12.27 -6.55
C GLY A 109 13.60 -12.51 -5.05
N GLU A 110 13.41 -13.76 -4.64
CA GLU A 110 13.51 -14.13 -3.23
C GLU A 110 14.97 -14.15 -2.75
N GLY A 111 15.17 -13.73 -1.49
CA GLY A 111 16.48 -13.72 -0.87
C GLY A 111 16.44 -13.40 0.62
N GLY A 112 17.61 -13.13 1.19
CA GLY A 112 17.74 -12.62 2.55
C GLY A 112 17.49 -13.63 3.67
N GLU A 113 17.50 -13.12 4.90
CA GLU A 113 17.30 -13.89 6.12
C GLU A 113 15.82 -14.08 6.44
N ILE A 114 15.43 -15.29 6.86
CA ILE A 114 14.08 -15.54 7.37
C ILE A 114 13.97 -14.95 8.78
N ILE A 115 13.10 -13.95 8.96
CA ILE A 115 12.81 -13.33 10.27
C ILE A 115 11.51 -13.85 10.88
N VAL A 116 10.54 -14.31 10.07
CA VAL A 116 9.30 -14.95 10.52
C VAL A 116 9.06 -16.20 9.67
N LYS A 117 8.66 -17.32 10.28
CA LYS A 117 8.39 -18.58 9.57
C LYS A 117 7.11 -19.22 10.06
N GLY A 118 6.24 -19.56 9.10
CA GLY A 118 5.02 -20.34 9.37
C GLY A 118 3.95 -19.56 10.15
N ALA A 119 3.95 -18.22 10.07
CA ALA A 119 2.94 -17.40 10.73
C ALA A 119 1.55 -17.67 10.13
N PRO A 120 0.51 -17.94 10.96
CA PRO A 120 -0.82 -18.22 10.45
C PRO A 120 -1.46 -16.97 9.85
N VAL A 121 -2.24 -17.14 8.77
CA VAL A 121 -3.07 -16.09 8.20
C VAL A 121 -4.41 -16.05 8.95
N SER A 122 -4.82 -14.86 9.39
CA SER A 122 -6.07 -14.64 10.12
C SER A 122 -7.24 -14.46 9.16
N MET A 123 -8.28 -15.29 9.33
CA MET A 123 -9.47 -15.28 8.45
C MET A 123 -10.67 -14.60 9.10
N ARG A 124 -10.60 -14.25 10.39
CA ARG A 124 -11.72 -13.78 11.20
C ARG A 124 -11.28 -12.62 12.10
N ALA A 125 -12.21 -12.14 12.94
CA ALA A 125 -12.02 -11.01 13.84
C ALA A 125 -10.76 -11.11 14.73
N GLU A 126 -10.45 -12.31 15.23
CA GLU A 126 -9.24 -12.53 16.03
C GLU A 126 -7.97 -12.33 15.20
N ALA A 127 -7.13 -11.40 15.62
CA ALA A 127 -5.82 -11.16 15.01
C ALA A 127 -4.79 -12.15 15.57
N LYS A 128 -4.38 -13.13 14.74
CA LYS A 128 -3.32 -14.08 15.09
C LYS A 128 -1.96 -13.43 14.88
N VAL A 129 -1.48 -12.74 15.89
CA VAL A 129 -0.17 -12.10 15.89
C VAL A 129 0.92 -13.13 16.16
N THR A 130 1.98 -13.11 15.36
CA THR A 130 3.14 -13.99 15.51
C THR A 130 4.35 -13.17 16.01
N PRO A 131 4.80 -13.37 17.26
CA PRO A 131 6.06 -12.79 17.71
C PRO A 131 7.26 -13.57 17.14
N ALA A 132 8.32 -12.85 16.75
CA ALA A 132 9.54 -13.44 16.21
C ALA A 132 10.73 -12.54 16.58
N ASN A 133 11.47 -12.89 17.62
CA ASN A 133 12.51 -12.05 18.22
C ASN A 133 11.96 -10.64 18.53
N ASP A 134 12.57 -9.60 17.95
CA ASP A 134 12.17 -8.20 18.15
C ASP A 134 11.03 -7.75 17.21
N TYR A 135 10.51 -8.64 16.35
CA TYR A 135 9.44 -8.37 15.40
C TYR A 135 8.09 -8.88 15.91
N LEU A 136 7.00 -8.20 15.50
CA LEU A 136 5.66 -8.79 15.49
C LEU A 136 5.17 -8.84 14.04
N PHE A 137 4.48 -9.90 13.68
CA PHE A 137 3.92 -10.07 12.35
C PHE A 137 2.44 -10.44 12.42
N PHE A 138 1.67 -9.88 11.51
CA PHE A 138 0.28 -10.23 11.26
C PHE A 138 0.03 -10.30 9.76
N ALA A 139 -0.79 -11.25 9.32
CA ALA A 139 -1.40 -11.24 8.00
C ALA A 139 -2.84 -11.78 8.07
N GLY A 140 -3.76 -11.19 7.32
CA GLY A 140 -5.14 -11.64 7.26
C GLY A 140 -6.14 -10.57 6.89
N TRP A 141 -7.42 -10.94 6.88
CA TRP A 141 -8.52 -10.02 6.62
C TRP A 141 -8.67 -9.00 7.73
N ARG A 142 -8.83 -7.73 7.34
CA ARG A 142 -9.14 -6.58 8.20
C ARG A 142 -10.18 -5.69 7.53
N SER A 143 -10.89 -4.88 8.31
CA SER A 143 -11.66 -3.75 7.81
C SER A 143 -10.73 -2.85 6.98
N ASP A 144 -11.19 -2.39 5.83
CA ASP A 144 -10.44 -1.49 4.98
C ASP A 144 -10.24 -0.15 5.72
N PRO A 145 -8.99 0.27 5.99
CA PRO A 145 -8.74 1.51 6.72
C PRO A 145 -8.90 2.77 5.86
N PHE A 146 -9.01 2.62 4.54
CA PHE A 146 -9.19 3.75 3.65
C PHE A 146 -10.62 4.28 3.73
N PHE A 147 -10.78 5.59 3.72
CA PHE A 147 -12.07 6.26 3.77
C PHE A 147 -12.16 7.33 2.69
N PHE A 148 -13.25 7.35 1.94
CA PHE A 148 -13.44 8.27 0.81
C PHE A 148 -14.85 8.14 0.21
N ASP A 149 -15.46 9.26 -0.18
CA ASP A 149 -16.69 9.29 -0.99
C ASP A 149 -16.38 9.01 -2.46
N ALA A 150 -15.91 7.79 -2.76
CA ALA A 150 -15.45 7.39 -4.08
C ALA A 150 -16.54 7.46 -5.16
N GLY A 151 -17.81 7.31 -4.78
CA GLY A 151 -18.95 7.37 -5.71
C GLY A 151 -19.13 8.74 -6.37
N ALA A 152 -18.67 9.79 -5.70
CA ALA A 152 -18.80 11.18 -6.16
C ALA A 152 -17.54 11.73 -6.84
N PHE A 153 -16.48 10.94 -6.97
CA PHE A 153 -15.19 11.41 -7.49
C PHE A 153 -15.28 11.99 -8.92
N ASN A 154 -16.05 11.37 -9.80
CA ASN A 154 -16.12 11.78 -11.21
C ASN A 154 -16.66 13.20 -11.44
N ASN A 155 -17.46 13.72 -10.51
CA ASN A 155 -18.07 15.04 -10.61
C ASN A 155 -17.74 15.96 -9.44
N PHE A 156 -16.97 15.47 -8.45
CA PHE A 156 -16.61 16.15 -7.21
C PHE A 156 -17.81 16.67 -6.41
N GLN A 157 -18.97 16.01 -6.51
CA GLN A 157 -20.17 16.37 -5.77
C GLN A 157 -20.33 15.43 -4.58
N PHE A 158 -19.45 15.57 -3.61
CA PHE A 158 -19.40 14.72 -2.41
C PHE A 158 -20.66 14.87 -1.56
N VAL A 159 -21.15 13.75 -1.07
CA VAL A 159 -22.38 13.63 -0.28
C VAL A 159 -22.11 13.04 1.12
N ASN A 160 -20.85 12.96 1.50
CA ASN A 160 -20.37 12.40 2.77
C ASN A 160 -20.76 10.92 2.94
N LYS A 161 -20.70 10.15 1.84
CA LYS A 161 -20.97 8.72 1.86
C LYS A 161 -19.67 7.96 1.66
N ASP A 162 -19.14 7.43 2.74
CA ASP A 162 -17.97 6.58 2.68
C ASP A 162 -18.24 5.32 1.86
N PHE A 163 -17.39 5.11 0.86
CA PHE A 163 -17.49 3.93 0.00
C PHE A 163 -16.83 2.70 0.62
N PHE A 164 -15.85 2.91 1.51
CA PHE A 164 -14.99 1.85 2.06
C PHE A 164 -15.43 1.38 3.46
N GLY A 165 -16.34 2.10 4.10
CA GLY A 165 -16.75 1.85 5.48
C GLY A 165 -17.37 0.48 5.77
N ASP A 166 -17.72 -0.30 4.75
CA ASP A 166 -18.22 -1.67 4.85
C ASP A 166 -17.37 -2.69 4.07
N LYS A 167 -16.15 -2.29 3.66
CA LYS A 167 -15.23 -3.12 2.88
C LYS A 167 -14.14 -3.73 3.76
N ASP A 168 -13.54 -4.80 3.25
CA ASP A 168 -12.40 -5.46 3.87
C ASP A 168 -11.24 -5.57 2.88
N ILE A 169 -10.04 -5.69 3.43
CA ILE A 169 -8.79 -5.94 2.70
C ILE A 169 -8.00 -7.06 3.36
N CYS A 170 -7.03 -7.62 2.67
CA CYS A 170 -6.00 -8.43 3.29
C CYS A 170 -4.82 -7.54 3.68
N SER A 171 -4.51 -7.53 4.96
CA SER A 171 -3.41 -6.74 5.51
C SER A 171 -2.20 -7.59 5.84
N ILE A 172 -1.03 -7.02 5.62
CA ILE A 172 0.29 -7.50 6.07
C ILE A 172 0.85 -6.43 6.99
N ALA A 173 0.90 -6.69 8.29
CA ALA A 173 1.45 -5.75 9.26
C ALA A 173 2.73 -6.30 9.89
N LEU A 174 3.73 -5.44 10.02
CA LEU A 174 5.03 -5.76 10.60
C LEU A 174 5.43 -4.67 11.59
N GLU A 175 5.62 -5.05 12.86
CA GLU A 175 6.33 -4.23 13.84
C GLU A 175 7.81 -4.54 13.73
N VAL A 176 8.62 -3.51 13.51
CA VAL A 176 10.06 -3.64 13.28
C VAL A 176 10.86 -2.77 14.26
N PRO A 177 12.00 -3.25 14.80
CA PRO A 177 12.92 -2.38 15.51
C PRO A 177 13.53 -1.35 14.56
N ASN A 178 13.60 -0.07 14.93
CA ASN A 178 14.13 0.98 14.07
C ASN A 178 15.58 0.70 13.61
N ALA A 179 16.37 -0.03 14.43
CA ALA A 179 17.70 -0.48 14.02
C ALA A 179 17.70 -1.36 12.76
N ALA A 180 16.61 -2.09 12.50
CA ALA A 180 16.46 -2.92 11.31
C ALA A 180 16.07 -2.13 10.06
N LEU A 181 15.73 -0.84 10.19
CA LEU A 181 15.39 0.07 9.11
C LEU A 181 16.61 0.87 8.58
N GLY A 182 17.75 0.74 9.24
CA GLY A 182 19.04 1.32 8.83
C GLY A 182 19.23 2.77 9.24
N LYS A 183 18.38 3.69 8.77
CA LYS A 183 18.43 5.13 9.08
C LYS A 183 17.07 5.63 9.58
N SER A 184 17.07 6.82 10.21
CA SER A 184 15.82 7.41 10.68
C SER A 184 14.98 7.97 9.53
N LEU A 185 15.60 8.63 8.54
CA LEU A 185 14.90 9.15 7.36
C LEU A 185 15.05 8.18 6.19
N MET A 186 13.94 7.78 5.61
CA MET A 186 13.88 6.81 4.53
C MET A 186 12.72 7.09 3.55
N GLY A 187 12.84 6.58 2.32
CA GLY A 187 11.76 6.48 1.35
C GLY A 187 11.19 5.07 1.33
N ILE A 188 9.87 4.91 1.45
CA ILE A 188 9.22 3.59 1.52
C ILE A 188 8.22 3.44 0.39
N TYR A 189 8.24 2.28 -0.26
CA TYR A 189 7.23 1.86 -1.24
C TYR A 189 6.94 0.36 -1.13
N ALA A 190 5.83 -0.05 -1.69
CA ALA A 190 5.46 -1.46 -1.73
C ALA A 190 5.29 -1.93 -3.18
N ARG A 191 5.42 -3.23 -3.40
CA ARG A 191 5.11 -3.86 -4.67
C ARG A 191 4.63 -5.29 -4.51
N THR A 192 3.89 -5.76 -5.50
CA THR A 192 3.49 -7.15 -5.65
C THR A 192 4.09 -7.74 -6.91
N LEU A 193 4.52 -8.98 -6.84
CA LEU A 193 5.08 -9.72 -7.96
C LEU A 193 4.40 -11.08 -8.06
N ILE A 194 4.43 -11.67 -9.25
CA ILE A 194 3.93 -13.01 -9.51
C ILE A 194 4.98 -13.86 -10.22
N SER A 195 5.01 -15.14 -9.91
CA SER A 195 5.85 -16.13 -10.57
C SER A 195 5.01 -17.22 -11.23
N ALA A 196 5.23 -17.45 -12.51
CA ALA A 196 4.59 -18.54 -13.25
C ALA A 196 5.37 -19.86 -13.20
N ASP A 197 6.59 -19.88 -12.64
CA ASP A 197 7.55 -20.99 -12.70
C ASP A 197 8.02 -21.48 -11.31
N GLY A 198 7.20 -21.21 -10.28
CA GLY A 198 7.46 -21.64 -8.92
C GLY A 198 8.55 -20.85 -8.21
N GLY A 199 8.70 -19.56 -8.55
CA GLY A 199 9.63 -18.64 -7.88
C GLY A 199 11.02 -18.55 -8.52
N LYS A 200 11.21 -19.11 -9.71
CA LYS A 200 12.49 -19.00 -10.45
C LYS A 200 12.62 -17.65 -11.15
N SER A 201 11.52 -17.12 -11.63
CA SER A 201 11.43 -15.78 -12.19
C SER A 201 10.21 -15.03 -11.64
N TRP A 202 10.32 -13.71 -11.57
CA TRP A 202 9.32 -12.84 -11.00
C TRP A 202 8.97 -11.70 -11.94
N THR A 203 7.69 -11.43 -12.09
CA THR A 203 7.18 -10.29 -12.85
C THR A 203 6.42 -9.38 -11.89
N GLN A 204 6.77 -8.10 -11.87
CA GLN A 204 6.05 -7.11 -11.09
C GLN A 204 4.62 -6.95 -11.62
N ALA A 205 3.65 -7.08 -10.73
CA ALA A 205 2.26 -6.88 -11.02
C ALA A 205 1.84 -5.44 -10.71
N GLU A 206 2.35 -4.90 -9.61
CA GLU A 206 2.04 -3.57 -9.14
C GLU A 206 3.10 -2.99 -8.23
N ARG A 207 3.07 -1.67 -8.06
CA ARG A 207 3.80 -0.93 -7.03
C ARG A 207 3.08 0.35 -6.66
N GLY A 208 3.40 0.90 -5.51
CA GLY A 208 2.97 2.22 -5.09
C GLY A 208 3.43 2.57 -3.70
N ALA A 209 3.24 3.83 -3.35
CA ALA A 209 3.49 4.34 -2.02
C ALA A 209 2.43 5.37 -1.62
N ARG A 210 2.35 6.48 -2.35
CA ARG A 210 1.38 7.55 -2.07
C ARG A 210 0.01 7.18 -2.62
N PRO A 211 -1.06 7.36 -1.83
CA PRO A 211 -2.41 6.99 -2.24
C PRO A 211 -2.86 7.69 -3.51
N SER A 212 -3.68 7.01 -4.31
CA SER A 212 -4.44 7.52 -5.46
C SER A 212 -3.62 7.92 -6.69
N GLN A 213 -2.28 7.90 -6.65
CA GLN A 213 -1.47 8.35 -7.79
C GLN A 213 -1.63 7.43 -9.00
N THR A 214 -1.51 6.12 -8.80
CA THR A 214 -1.57 5.13 -9.89
C THR A 214 -2.89 5.19 -10.65
N PRO A 215 -4.07 5.10 -10.03
CA PRO A 215 -5.32 5.09 -10.77
C PRO A 215 -5.68 6.43 -11.44
N PHE A 216 -5.18 7.56 -10.93
CA PHE A 216 -5.66 8.87 -11.39
C PHE A 216 -4.63 9.71 -12.17
N LEU A 217 -3.34 9.48 -11.99
CA LEU A 217 -2.31 10.32 -12.61
C LEU A 217 -1.51 9.66 -13.72
N THR A 218 -1.61 8.34 -13.87
CA THR A 218 -0.80 7.58 -14.84
C THR A 218 -1.39 7.51 -16.24
N GLY A 219 -2.71 7.75 -16.40
CA GLY A 219 -3.38 7.73 -17.68
C GLY A 219 -3.08 6.48 -18.53
N GLU A 220 -2.76 6.66 -19.78
CA GLU A 220 -2.41 5.57 -20.72
C GLU A 220 -1.07 4.88 -20.36
N GLN A 221 -0.24 5.47 -19.51
CA GLN A 221 1.02 4.88 -19.06
C GLN A 221 0.88 4.01 -17.80
N ASN A 222 -0.33 3.68 -17.38
CA ASN A 222 -0.60 2.92 -16.17
C ASN A 222 0.22 1.63 -16.07
N GLU A 223 0.23 0.78 -17.09
CA GLU A 223 1.00 -0.47 -17.07
C GLU A 223 2.50 -0.23 -17.01
N ALA A 224 3.01 0.76 -17.74
CA ALA A 224 4.42 1.11 -17.73
C ALA A 224 4.86 1.66 -16.36
N TYR A 225 3.97 2.43 -15.71
CA TYR A 225 4.20 2.96 -14.37
C TYR A 225 4.23 1.84 -13.32
N ARG A 226 3.26 0.96 -13.33
CA ARG A 226 3.20 -0.18 -12.38
C ARG A 226 4.36 -1.16 -12.54
N ALA A 227 4.90 -1.31 -13.75
CA ALA A 227 6.07 -2.15 -14.04
C ALA A 227 7.42 -1.49 -13.74
N ALA A 228 7.45 -0.17 -13.47
CA ALA A 228 8.65 0.59 -13.21
C ALA A 228 9.07 0.54 -11.73
N GLU A 229 10.32 0.92 -11.44
CA GLU A 229 10.80 1.20 -10.09
C GLU A 229 10.78 2.71 -9.82
N PRO A 230 10.66 3.16 -8.56
CA PRO A 230 10.63 4.60 -8.22
C PRO A 230 11.81 5.41 -8.76
N LYS A 231 13.00 4.84 -8.84
CA LYS A 231 14.20 5.48 -9.44
C LYS A 231 13.99 5.93 -10.90
N ASP A 232 13.03 5.34 -11.60
CA ASP A 232 12.73 5.62 -13.00
C ASP A 232 11.56 6.60 -13.17
N ASP A 233 11.00 7.13 -12.10
CA ASP A 233 9.76 7.91 -12.08
C ASP A 233 9.86 9.28 -12.77
N ALA A 234 11.06 9.83 -12.92
CA ALA A 234 11.26 11.09 -13.62
C ALA A 234 10.65 11.09 -15.04
N ARG A 235 10.56 9.92 -15.69
CA ARG A 235 9.94 9.78 -17.03
C ARG A 235 8.44 9.99 -17.03
N PHE A 236 7.75 9.86 -15.89
CA PHE A 236 6.30 10.03 -15.77
C PHE A 236 5.86 11.44 -15.36
N VAL A 237 6.79 12.35 -15.09
CA VAL A 237 6.47 13.74 -14.72
C VAL A 237 5.56 14.41 -15.77
N GLY A 238 5.78 14.14 -17.06
CA GLY A 238 4.96 14.68 -18.14
C GLY A 238 3.52 14.14 -18.11
N THR A 239 3.35 12.85 -17.82
CA THR A 239 2.04 12.20 -17.71
C THR A 239 1.24 12.73 -16.53
N PHE A 240 1.90 12.85 -15.36
CA PHE A 240 1.28 13.41 -14.16
C PHE A 240 0.89 14.86 -14.37
N ALA A 241 1.77 15.67 -14.98
CA ALA A 241 1.48 17.06 -15.31
C ALA A 241 0.25 17.19 -16.23
N HIS A 242 0.17 16.36 -17.26
CA HIS A 242 -0.99 16.31 -18.15
C HIS A 242 -2.30 16.02 -17.39
N SER A 243 -2.29 15.01 -16.50
CA SER A 243 -3.46 14.72 -15.68
C SER A 243 -3.85 15.89 -14.77
N LEU A 244 -2.86 16.57 -14.15
CA LEU A 244 -3.09 17.75 -13.30
C LEU A 244 -3.66 18.93 -14.10
N GLU A 245 -3.18 19.16 -15.32
CA GLU A 245 -3.74 20.20 -16.22
C GLU A 245 -5.23 19.93 -16.48
N HIS A 246 -5.61 18.69 -16.77
CA HIS A 246 -6.99 18.33 -17.09
C HIS A 246 -7.91 18.32 -15.86
N ILE A 247 -7.46 17.77 -14.74
CA ILE A 247 -8.28 17.64 -13.52
C ILE A 247 -8.38 19.00 -12.80
N GLY A 248 -7.23 19.60 -12.53
CA GLY A 248 -7.13 20.80 -11.68
C GLY A 248 -7.14 22.12 -12.44
N GLY A 249 -6.95 22.08 -13.78
CA GLY A 249 -6.78 23.28 -14.59
C GLY A 249 -5.48 24.04 -14.25
N PHE A 250 -4.43 23.30 -13.92
CA PHE A 250 -3.10 23.89 -13.68
C PHE A 250 -2.53 24.50 -14.97
N ALA A 251 -1.79 25.61 -14.85
CA ALA A 251 -0.93 26.05 -15.94
C ALA A 251 0.20 25.01 -16.18
N PRO A 252 0.67 24.80 -17.43
CA PRO A 252 1.60 23.71 -17.76
C PRO A 252 2.90 23.71 -16.93
N ALA A 253 3.48 24.87 -16.66
CA ALA A 253 4.69 24.97 -15.84
C ALA A 253 4.43 24.58 -14.37
N GLU A 254 3.29 24.97 -13.83
CA GLU A 254 2.88 24.66 -12.47
C GLU A 254 2.51 23.16 -12.35
N ALA A 255 1.79 22.60 -13.32
CA ALA A 255 1.49 21.17 -13.39
C ALA A 255 2.78 20.32 -13.32
N ARG A 256 3.80 20.70 -14.11
CA ARG A 256 5.12 20.03 -14.06
C ARG A 256 5.79 20.16 -12.69
N ARG A 257 5.73 21.34 -12.08
CA ARG A 257 6.31 21.57 -10.75
C ARG A 257 5.62 20.69 -9.71
N VAL A 258 4.30 20.65 -9.70
CA VAL A 258 3.52 19.81 -8.78
C VAL A 258 3.78 18.31 -9.04
N ALA A 259 3.74 17.87 -10.30
CA ALA A 259 4.08 16.48 -10.67
C ALA A 259 5.47 16.06 -10.16
N GLY A 260 6.46 16.98 -10.24
CA GLY A 260 7.81 16.74 -9.71
C GLY A 260 7.88 16.60 -8.18
N THR A 261 6.87 17.06 -7.43
CA THR A 261 6.80 16.84 -5.97
C THR A 261 6.13 15.53 -5.59
N LEU A 262 5.42 14.91 -6.54
CA LEU A 262 4.73 13.63 -6.34
C LEU A 262 5.61 12.43 -6.70
N LEU A 263 6.71 12.66 -7.42
CA LEU A 263 7.63 11.63 -7.90
C LEU A 263 9.07 11.91 -7.40
N PRO A 264 9.87 10.90 -7.05
CA PRO A 264 9.49 9.47 -7.07
C PRO A 264 8.36 9.13 -6.09
N ASP A 265 7.58 8.07 -6.42
CA ASP A 265 6.46 7.62 -5.60
C ASP A 265 6.96 6.87 -4.37
N LEU A 266 7.22 7.64 -3.33
CA LEU A 266 7.72 7.20 -2.03
C LEU A 266 6.95 7.90 -0.90
N ILE A 267 6.66 7.17 0.16
CA ILE A 267 6.32 7.77 1.46
C ILE A 267 7.65 8.05 2.17
N TYR A 268 7.97 9.32 2.37
CA TYR A 268 9.11 9.70 3.19
C TYR A 268 8.76 9.56 4.66
N TYR A 269 9.60 8.83 5.41
CA TYR A 269 9.36 8.52 6.79
C TYR A 269 10.62 8.70 7.63
N ASP A 270 10.53 9.53 8.67
CA ASP A 270 11.52 9.70 9.71
C ASP A 270 11.01 9.06 11.01
N SER A 271 11.55 7.91 11.38
CA SER A 271 11.14 7.15 12.56
C SER A 271 11.38 7.87 13.89
N SER A 272 12.13 8.97 13.91
CA SER A 272 12.38 9.79 15.10
C SER A 272 11.27 10.83 15.34
N ARG A 273 10.32 10.99 14.41
CA ARG A 273 9.27 11.99 14.44
C ARG A 273 7.88 11.35 14.40
N PRO A 274 6.84 11.99 14.97
CA PRO A 274 5.46 11.56 14.77
C PRO A 274 5.09 11.47 13.28
N ALA A 275 4.34 10.45 12.91
CA ALA A 275 3.80 10.36 11.55
C ALA A 275 2.71 11.40 11.33
N ALA A 276 2.75 12.06 10.15
CA ALA A 276 1.79 13.04 9.68
C ALA A 276 1.89 13.13 8.15
N PHE A 277 0.99 12.49 7.43
CA PHE A 277 0.96 12.55 5.96
C PHE A 277 0.56 13.94 5.46
N PRO A 278 1.18 14.50 4.41
CA PRO A 278 2.20 13.87 3.56
C PRO A 278 3.66 14.12 3.99
N GLU A 279 3.91 14.83 5.10
CA GLU A 279 5.24 15.33 5.48
C GLU A 279 6.11 14.23 6.12
N ASN A 280 5.50 13.26 6.79
CA ASN A 280 6.24 12.20 7.49
C ASN A 280 5.41 10.93 7.71
N GLY A 281 5.69 9.88 6.95
CA GLY A 281 5.00 8.61 7.11
C GLY A 281 3.50 8.69 6.81
N ARG A 282 2.76 7.69 7.27
CA ARG A 282 1.30 7.62 7.15
C ARG A 282 0.73 6.69 8.20
N LYS A 283 -0.33 7.13 8.89
CA LYS A 283 -1.16 6.31 9.80
C LYS A 283 -2.48 5.95 9.13
N PRO A 284 -3.16 4.89 9.59
CA PRO A 284 -4.52 4.56 9.14
C PRO A 284 -5.55 5.69 9.35
N THR A 285 -5.28 6.61 10.27
CA THR A 285 -6.15 7.76 10.58
C THR A 285 -5.86 9.01 9.75
N ASP A 286 -4.82 9.01 8.91
CA ASP A 286 -4.47 10.20 8.12
C ASP A 286 -5.40 10.35 6.91
N ASP A 287 -5.99 11.54 6.76
CA ASP A 287 -6.85 11.86 5.64
C ASP A 287 -6.05 12.15 4.37
N VAL A 288 -5.76 11.05 3.69
CA VAL A 288 -4.97 11.10 2.45
C VAL A 288 -5.82 11.45 1.23
N ALA A 289 -7.15 11.20 1.30
CA ALA A 289 -8.08 11.53 0.24
C ALA A 289 -8.22 13.05 0.11
N ASP A 290 -8.42 13.75 1.22
CA ASP A 290 -8.51 15.21 1.26
C ASP A 290 -7.19 15.86 0.78
N THR A 291 -6.04 15.33 1.23
CA THR A 291 -4.73 15.77 0.75
C THR A 291 -4.59 15.61 -0.77
N PHE A 292 -4.99 14.45 -1.30
CA PHE A 292 -4.92 14.17 -2.72
C PHE A 292 -5.87 15.06 -3.54
N LEU A 293 -7.12 15.22 -3.08
CA LEU A 293 -8.10 16.12 -3.71
C LEU A 293 -7.59 17.55 -3.80
N ALA A 294 -7.04 18.07 -2.70
CA ALA A 294 -6.46 19.41 -2.69
C ALA A 294 -5.33 19.58 -3.72
N ILE A 295 -4.46 18.57 -3.84
CA ILE A 295 -3.38 18.58 -4.82
C ILE A 295 -3.94 18.54 -6.25
N ILE A 296 -4.72 17.53 -6.61
CA ILE A 296 -5.12 17.33 -8.02
C ILE A 296 -6.09 18.38 -8.53
N THR A 297 -6.86 19.03 -7.66
CA THR A 297 -7.83 20.07 -8.03
C THR A 297 -7.26 21.50 -7.93
N ASN A 298 -5.96 21.66 -7.69
CA ASN A 298 -5.33 22.97 -7.49
C ASN A 298 -5.96 23.77 -6.34
N GLY A 299 -6.24 23.09 -5.23
CA GLY A 299 -6.84 23.65 -4.02
C GLY A 299 -8.33 24.04 -4.12
N LYS A 300 -9.01 23.69 -5.22
CA LYS A 300 -10.44 24.00 -5.40
C LYS A 300 -11.33 23.11 -4.52
N ILE A 301 -10.94 21.85 -4.34
CA ILE A 301 -11.60 20.88 -3.45
C ILE A 301 -10.64 20.61 -2.31
N LYS A 302 -11.10 20.75 -1.09
CA LYS A 302 -10.26 20.57 0.10
C LYS A 302 -10.54 19.27 0.84
N GLY A 303 -11.63 18.59 0.47
CA GLY A 303 -12.00 17.32 1.08
C GLY A 303 -13.39 16.88 0.66
N ASP A 304 -13.75 15.66 1.07
CA ASP A 304 -15.01 14.99 0.78
C ASP A 304 -15.94 14.91 2.00
N GLY A 305 -15.45 15.30 3.19
CA GLY A 305 -16.18 15.31 4.45
C GLY A 305 -16.25 13.94 5.14
N ILE A 306 -15.48 12.95 4.70
CA ILE A 306 -15.33 11.65 5.36
C ILE A 306 -14.14 11.70 6.31
N GLY A 307 -14.24 11.08 7.46
CA GLY A 307 -13.15 10.95 8.43
C GLY A 307 -12.78 9.50 8.70
N ALA A 308 -11.73 9.30 9.48
CA ALA A 308 -11.18 7.98 9.79
C ALA A 308 -12.23 7.06 10.45
N HIS A 309 -12.17 5.78 10.13
CA HIS A 309 -13.03 4.74 10.67
C HIS A 309 -12.85 4.60 12.18
N SER A 310 -13.94 4.37 12.89
CA SER A 310 -13.95 4.26 14.37
C SER A 310 -13.56 2.88 14.89
N ASP A 311 -13.45 1.88 14.01
CA ASP A 311 -13.11 0.49 14.34
C ASP A 311 -11.62 0.20 14.37
N LEU A 312 -10.76 1.19 14.02
CA LEU A 312 -9.31 1.08 14.08
C LEU A 312 -8.85 0.73 15.50
N LEU A 313 -7.94 -0.24 15.61
CA LEU A 313 -7.39 -0.68 16.89
C LEU A 313 -6.29 0.26 17.40
N SER A 314 -6.22 0.43 18.72
CA SER A 314 -5.11 1.13 19.39
C SER A 314 -3.85 0.27 19.54
N GLU A 315 -3.95 -1.03 19.26
CA GLU A 315 -2.88 -2.03 19.40
C GLU A 315 -2.64 -2.74 18.07
N PHE A 316 -1.47 -3.38 17.96
CA PHE A 316 -1.09 -4.14 16.79
C PHE A 316 -2.15 -5.23 16.46
N PRO A 317 -2.63 -5.33 15.20
CA PRO A 317 -2.10 -4.73 13.97
C PRO A 317 -2.65 -3.35 13.59
N TYR A 318 -3.32 -2.62 14.47
CA TYR A 318 -3.87 -1.27 14.32
C TYR A 318 -5.05 -1.12 13.34
N LEU A 319 -5.49 -2.20 12.73
CA LEU A 319 -6.60 -2.24 11.78
C LEU A 319 -7.81 -2.95 12.39
N GLY A 320 -9.00 -2.50 12.05
CA GLY A 320 -10.27 -3.04 12.50
C GLY A 320 -10.47 -4.51 12.16
N ALA A 321 -11.32 -5.20 12.90
CA ALA A 321 -11.70 -6.56 12.55
C ALA A 321 -12.45 -6.58 11.21
N PRO A 322 -12.33 -7.66 10.40
CA PRO A 322 -13.10 -7.76 9.16
C PRO A 322 -14.60 -7.79 9.47
N HIS A 323 -15.39 -7.25 8.57
CA HIS A 323 -16.85 -7.24 8.70
C HIS A 323 -17.42 -8.66 8.70
N ASP A 324 -18.43 -8.88 9.54
CA ASP A 324 -19.12 -10.19 9.58
C ASP A 324 -20.02 -10.34 8.34
N ARG A 325 -19.64 -11.26 7.46
CA ARG A 325 -20.36 -11.57 6.22
C ARG A 325 -21.20 -12.82 6.29
N SER A 326 -21.46 -13.32 7.49
CA SER A 326 -22.33 -14.49 7.73
C SER A 326 -23.82 -14.18 7.65
N ARG A 327 -24.20 -13.00 7.11
CA ARG A 327 -25.60 -12.58 6.94
C ARG A 327 -26.01 -12.49 5.48
#